data_1b1db1c4cfd839984297dd5163ae1da7
#
_entry.id   1b1db1c4cfd839984297dd5163ae1da7
#
_cell.length_a   1.000
_cell.length_b   1.000
_cell.length_c   1.000
_cell.angle_alpha   90.00
_cell.angle_beta   90.00
_cell.angle_gamma   90.00
#
_symmetry.space_group_name_H-M   'P 1'
#
loop_
_entity.id
_entity.type
_entity.pdbx_description
1 polymer ?
#
loop_
_entity_poly.entity_id
_entity_poly.type
_entity_poly.pdbx_seq_one_letter_code
_entity_poly.pdbx_strand_id
1 'polypeptide(L)'
;MVQEQQLPNSIKEVMQGMPTAFQPEKAAGVNATIQFNFTGAEPGNYTARIADGKCDVTEGTADSPTVTINSPSDVWLKVMRRELDGATAFMSGQFTFTGDMGVLMQMGSWFGQG
;
A
#
# COMPACT_ATOMS: atom_id res chain seq x y z
N MET A 1 -18.70 2.54 21.55
CA MET A 1 -18.29 2.98 21.11
C MET A 1 -17.65 2.77 20.20
N VAL A 2 -17.66 2.86 19.63
CA VAL A 2 -17.09 2.69 18.74
C VAL A 2 -15.98 2.99 18.57
N GLN A 3 -15.38 2.62 18.29
CA GLN A 3 -14.41 2.93 18.08
C GLN A 3 -14.19 3.14 16.99
N GLU A 4 -14.20 3.64 16.69
CA GLU A 4 -13.98 3.96 15.63
C GLU A 4 -12.95 3.56 15.10
N GLN A 5 -12.87 3.30 13.97
CA GLN A 5 -11.72 2.88 13.45
C GLN A 5 -10.71 3.90 13.62
N GLN A 6 -9.53 3.52 13.96
CA GLN A 6 -8.46 4.44 14.06
C GLN A 6 -7.75 4.57 12.74
N LEU A 7 -7.61 5.79 12.27
CA LEU A 7 -6.82 6.03 11.09
C LEU A 7 -5.34 5.99 11.44
N PRO A 8 -4.49 5.55 10.52
CA PRO A 8 -3.07 5.48 10.81
C PRO A 8 -2.46 6.86 10.98
N ASN A 9 -1.48 6.97 11.86
CA ASN A 9 -0.79 8.22 12.13
C ASN A 9 0.61 8.25 11.55
N SER A 10 1.08 7.13 11.02
CA SER A 10 2.43 7.06 10.47
C SER A 10 2.47 5.99 9.37
N ILE A 11 3.51 6.06 8.55
CA ILE A 11 3.72 5.06 7.53
C ILE A 11 3.94 3.69 8.16
N LYS A 12 4.65 3.65 9.27
CA LYS A 12 4.87 2.38 9.96
C LYS A 12 3.54 1.73 10.33
N GLU A 13 2.59 2.52 10.83
CA GLU A 13 1.28 2.00 11.16
C GLU A 13 0.53 1.53 9.93
N VAL A 14 0.66 2.26 8.81
CA VAL A 14 0.05 1.85 7.55
C VAL A 14 0.57 0.49 7.14
N MET A 15 1.89 0.32 7.17
CA MET A 15 2.47 -0.93 6.74
C MET A 15 2.13 -2.07 7.68
N GLN A 16 2.15 -1.82 8.98
CA GLN A 16 1.81 -2.85 9.96
C GLN A 16 0.36 -3.27 9.89
N GLY A 17 -0.50 -2.39 9.44
CA GLY A 17 -1.92 -2.68 9.33
C GLY A 17 -2.32 -3.38 8.05
N MET A 18 -1.45 -3.42 7.04
CA MET A 18 -1.81 -4.02 5.77
C MET A 18 -2.24 -5.49 5.88
N PRO A 19 -1.50 -6.34 6.61
CA PRO A 19 -1.95 -7.73 6.70
C PRO A 19 -3.33 -7.88 7.33
N THR A 20 -3.67 -7.03 8.28
CA THR A 20 -4.98 -7.07 8.92
C THR A 20 -6.09 -6.58 7.99
N ALA A 21 -5.80 -5.58 7.17
CA ALA A 21 -6.77 -5.02 6.25
C ALA A 21 -6.93 -5.86 4.99
N PHE A 22 -6.04 -6.80 4.76
CA PHE A 22 -6.02 -7.60 3.55
C PHE A 22 -7.23 -8.51 3.46
N GLN A 23 -7.84 -8.57 2.29
CA GLN A 23 -9.03 -9.40 2.04
C GLN A 23 -8.63 -10.56 1.13
N PRO A 24 -8.36 -11.74 1.71
CA PRO A 24 -7.85 -12.87 0.92
C PRO A 24 -8.78 -13.29 -0.22
N GLU A 25 -10.07 -13.21 -0.01
CA GLU A 25 -11.02 -13.65 -1.03
C GLU A 25 -10.96 -12.77 -2.27
N LYS A 26 -10.50 -11.53 -2.14
CA LYS A 26 -10.41 -10.64 -3.30
C LYS A 26 -9.08 -10.76 -4.00
N ALA A 27 -8.14 -11.47 -3.41
CA ALA A 27 -6.83 -11.69 -3.99
C ALA A 27 -6.58 -13.16 -4.29
N ALA A 28 -7.64 -13.94 -4.47
CA ALA A 28 -7.50 -15.38 -4.75
C ALA A 28 -6.67 -15.58 -6.02
N GLY A 29 -5.65 -16.42 -5.93
CA GLY A 29 -4.78 -16.70 -7.05
C GLY A 29 -3.75 -15.63 -7.35
N VAL A 30 -3.73 -14.54 -6.61
CA VAL A 30 -2.76 -13.48 -6.85
C VAL A 30 -1.42 -13.86 -6.27
N ASN A 31 -0.37 -13.56 -7.02
CA ASN A 31 1.00 -13.76 -6.59
C ASN A 31 1.76 -12.52 -7.03
N ALA A 32 1.96 -11.60 -6.11
CA ALA A 32 2.54 -10.30 -6.45
C ALA A 32 3.41 -9.78 -5.31
N THR A 33 4.40 -8.99 -5.66
CA THR A 33 5.27 -8.33 -4.70
C THR A 33 5.19 -6.84 -4.95
N ILE A 34 4.83 -6.08 -3.93
CA ILE A 34 4.69 -4.64 -4.03
C ILE A 34 5.80 -4.00 -3.22
N GLN A 35 6.62 -3.21 -3.88
CA GLN A 35 7.70 -2.48 -3.24
C GLN A 35 7.24 -1.06 -2.97
N PHE A 36 7.36 -0.62 -1.72
CA PHE A 36 7.03 0.76 -1.34
C PHE A 36 8.31 1.49 -0.98
N ASN A 37 8.57 2.60 -1.64
CA ASN A 37 9.72 3.44 -1.34
C ASN A 37 9.20 4.81 -0.90
N PHE A 38 9.38 5.11 0.38
CA PHE A 38 8.89 6.36 0.95
C PHE A 38 10.03 7.33 1.15
N THR A 39 9.74 8.61 0.90
CA THR A 39 10.69 9.69 1.11
C THR A 39 10.04 10.72 2.02
N GLY A 40 10.77 11.76 2.39
CA GLY A 40 10.22 12.85 3.18
C GLY A 40 10.40 12.62 4.67
N ALA A 41 9.38 12.98 5.44
CA ALA A 41 9.49 13.00 6.88
C ALA A 41 9.63 11.62 7.51
N GLU A 42 9.07 10.61 6.85
CA GLU A 42 9.15 9.24 7.38
C GLU A 42 9.66 8.32 6.27
N PRO A 43 10.95 8.40 5.94
CA PRO A 43 11.49 7.62 4.82
C PRO A 43 11.61 6.15 5.22
N GLY A 44 11.61 5.31 4.20
CA GLY A 44 11.79 3.88 4.42
C GLY A 44 11.32 3.08 3.23
N ASN A 45 11.77 1.85 3.16
CA ASN A 45 11.38 0.93 2.10
C ASN A 45 10.69 -0.28 2.74
N TYR A 46 9.59 -0.70 2.13
CA TYR A 46 8.82 -1.84 2.62
C TYR A 46 8.42 -2.69 1.44
N THR A 47 8.29 -3.98 1.68
CA THR A 47 7.84 -4.94 0.67
C THR A 47 6.61 -5.66 1.19
N ALA A 48 5.54 -5.66 0.39
CA ALA A 48 4.34 -6.41 0.69
C ALA A 48 4.26 -7.59 -0.28
N ARG A 49 4.28 -8.79 0.26
CA ARG A 49 4.21 -10.00 -0.54
C ARG A 49 2.79 -10.56 -0.47
N ILE A 50 2.14 -10.65 -1.61
CA ILE A 50 0.78 -11.18 -1.70
C ILE A 50 0.86 -12.54 -2.38
N ALA A 51 0.58 -13.59 -1.64
CA ALA A 51 0.61 -14.95 -2.18
C ALA A 51 -0.16 -15.87 -1.27
N ASP A 52 -0.77 -16.89 -1.84
CA ASP A 52 -1.45 -17.94 -1.08
C ASP A 52 -2.51 -17.40 -0.12
N GLY A 53 -3.19 -16.32 -0.52
CA GLY A 53 -4.22 -15.72 0.31
C GLY A 53 -3.69 -14.97 1.51
N LYS A 54 -2.43 -14.55 1.47
CA LYS A 54 -1.80 -13.85 2.59
C LYS A 54 -1.09 -12.60 2.12
N CYS A 55 -0.96 -11.66 3.04
CA CYS A 55 -0.18 -10.46 2.81
C CYS A 55 0.87 -10.36 3.92
N ASP A 56 2.13 -10.44 3.54
CA ASP A 56 3.24 -10.32 4.47
C ASP A 56 4.02 -9.05 4.15
N VAL A 57 4.23 -8.22 5.15
CA VAL A 57 4.95 -6.96 5.00
C VAL A 57 6.26 -7.05 5.76
N THR A 58 7.34 -6.69 5.07
CA THR A 58 8.66 -6.63 5.69
C THR A 58 9.33 -5.32 5.31
N GLU A 59 10.25 -4.86 6.13
CA GLU A 59 11.08 -3.72 5.79
C GLU A 59 12.16 -4.16 4.82
N GLY A 60 12.48 -3.29 3.87
CA GLY A 60 13.53 -3.56 2.92
C GLY A 60 13.04 -3.60 1.49
N THR A 61 13.93 -3.92 0.58
CA THR A 61 13.62 -3.93 -0.84
C THR A 61 13.52 -5.35 -1.36
N ALA A 62 12.72 -5.52 -2.41
CA ALA A 62 12.58 -6.81 -3.09
C ALA A 62 13.46 -6.81 -4.32
N ASP A 63 13.92 -8.00 -4.72
CA ASP A 63 14.77 -8.13 -5.90
C ASP A 63 14.02 -7.85 -7.19
N SER A 64 12.81 -8.35 -7.30
CA SER A 64 12.04 -8.23 -8.54
C SER A 64 10.59 -7.94 -8.22
N PRO A 65 10.28 -6.72 -7.77
CA PRO A 65 8.89 -6.41 -7.43
C PRO A 65 7.99 -6.40 -8.65
N THR A 66 6.76 -6.83 -8.46
CA THR A 66 5.75 -6.76 -9.51
C THR A 66 5.37 -5.29 -9.75
N VAL A 67 5.26 -4.53 -8.68
CA VAL A 67 4.96 -3.10 -8.73
C VAL A 67 5.85 -2.39 -7.72
N THR A 68 6.35 -1.23 -8.10
CA THR A 68 7.10 -0.35 -7.19
C THR A 68 6.35 0.96 -7.08
N ILE A 69 6.08 1.38 -5.86
CA ILE A 69 5.40 2.65 -5.58
C ILE A 69 6.38 3.57 -4.89
N ASN A 70 6.57 4.76 -5.46
CA ASN A 70 7.45 5.78 -4.90
C ASN A 70 6.61 6.96 -4.49
N SER A 71 6.62 7.31 -3.22
CA SER A 71 5.76 8.35 -2.69
C SER A 71 6.43 9.05 -1.51
N PRO A 72 6.23 10.38 -1.39
CA PRO A 72 6.50 11.00 -0.10
C PRO A 72 5.63 10.35 0.96
N SER A 73 6.18 10.18 2.15
CA SER A 73 5.45 9.50 3.22
C SER A 73 4.16 10.23 3.60
N ASP A 74 4.19 11.55 3.63
CA ASP A 74 3.01 12.31 3.99
C ASP A 74 1.91 12.18 2.95
N VAL A 75 2.25 12.07 1.67
CA VAL A 75 1.25 11.89 0.62
C VAL A 75 0.57 10.53 0.77
N TRP A 76 1.35 9.48 0.92
CA TRP A 76 0.77 8.14 1.06
C TRP A 76 -0.08 8.03 2.32
N LEU A 77 0.39 8.64 3.40
CA LEU A 77 -0.36 8.64 4.63
C LEU A 77 -1.70 9.34 4.47
N LYS A 78 -1.75 10.47 3.77
CA LYS A 78 -3.00 11.16 3.50
C LYS A 78 -3.95 10.31 2.68
N VAL A 79 -3.42 9.58 1.70
CA VAL A 79 -4.24 8.67 0.90
C VAL A 79 -4.84 7.59 1.80
N MET A 80 -4.04 7.03 2.68
CA MET A 80 -4.52 5.97 3.58
C MET A 80 -5.50 6.51 4.63
N ARG A 81 -5.37 7.77 5.00
CA ARG A 81 -6.30 8.40 5.93
C ARG A 81 -7.54 8.95 5.24
N ARG A 82 -7.62 8.77 3.93
CA ARG A 82 -8.74 9.25 3.12
C ARG A 82 -8.87 10.77 3.11
N GLU A 83 -7.77 11.44 3.37
CA GLU A 83 -7.70 12.89 3.28
C GLU A 83 -7.32 13.35 1.88
N LEU A 84 -6.85 12.42 1.06
CA LEU A 84 -6.43 12.70 -0.30
C LEU A 84 -6.82 11.51 -1.17
N ASP A 85 -7.52 11.79 -2.26
CA ASP A 85 -7.90 10.73 -3.18
C ASP A 85 -6.67 10.19 -3.91
N GLY A 86 -6.50 8.86 -3.87
CA GLY A 86 -5.32 8.23 -4.47
C GLY A 86 -5.19 8.47 -5.96
N ALA A 87 -6.30 8.38 -6.69
CA ALA A 87 -6.24 8.61 -8.13
C ALA A 87 -5.88 10.07 -8.44
N THR A 88 -6.43 11.01 -7.67
CA THR A 88 -6.10 12.42 -7.84
C THR A 88 -4.63 12.67 -7.54
N ALA A 89 -4.12 12.08 -6.48
CA ALA A 89 -2.71 12.24 -6.12
C ALA A 89 -1.80 11.70 -7.23
N PHE A 90 -2.15 10.55 -7.78
CA PHE A 90 -1.35 9.97 -8.86
C PHE A 90 -1.41 10.85 -10.11
N MET A 91 -2.60 11.31 -10.50
CA MET A 91 -2.75 12.09 -11.71
C MET A 91 -2.08 13.46 -11.59
N SER A 92 -1.96 13.99 -10.39
CA SER A 92 -1.27 15.26 -10.18
C SER A 92 0.24 15.07 -9.94
N GLY A 93 0.73 13.84 -10.02
CA GLY A 93 2.16 13.59 -9.91
C GLY A 93 2.70 13.59 -8.49
N GLN A 94 1.84 13.43 -7.49
CA GLN A 94 2.31 13.44 -6.11
C GLN A 94 3.00 12.15 -5.72
N PHE A 95 2.71 11.06 -6.41
CA PHE A 95 3.49 9.84 -6.28
C PHE A 95 3.57 9.16 -7.63
N THR A 96 4.51 8.23 -7.77
CA THR A 96 4.69 7.50 -9.02
C THR A 96 4.74 6.00 -8.75
N PHE A 97 4.57 5.22 -9.81
CA PHE A 97 4.76 3.79 -9.71
C PHE A 97 5.31 3.26 -11.02
N THR A 98 5.92 2.08 -10.95
CA THR A 98 6.38 1.34 -12.12
C THR A 98 5.96 -0.10 -11.93
N GLY A 99 5.83 -0.82 -13.04
CA GLY A 99 5.54 -2.24 -13.00
C GLY A 99 4.18 -2.55 -13.59
N ASP A 100 3.55 -3.59 -13.06
CA ASP A 100 2.31 -4.12 -13.62
C ASP A 100 1.11 -3.26 -13.21
N MET A 101 0.57 -2.55 -14.20
CA MET A 101 -0.56 -1.67 -13.97
C MET A 101 -1.80 -2.45 -13.51
N GLY A 102 -2.01 -3.64 -14.05
CA GLY A 102 -3.16 -4.44 -13.66
C GLY A 102 -3.14 -4.80 -12.20
N VAL A 103 -1.97 -5.16 -11.70
CA VAL A 103 -1.81 -5.46 -10.28
C VAL A 103 -2.08 -4.21 -9.45
N LEU A 104 -1.53 -3.08 -9.86
CA LEU A 104 -1.74 -1.85 -9.13
C LEU A 104 -3.23 -1.52 -9.01
N MET A 105 -3.97 -1.67 -10.11
CA MET A 105 -5.38 -1.34 -10.10
C MET A 105 -6.19 -2.28 -9.23
N GLN A 106 -5.75 -3.52 -9.10
CA GLN A 106 -6.43 -4.49 -8.24
C GLN A 106 -6.13 -4.28 -6.77
N MET A 107 -4.99 -3.67 -6.47
CA MET A 107 -4.52 -3.52 -5.10
C MET A 107 -5.53 -2.89 -4.16
N GLY A 108 -6.23 -1.89 -4.65
CA GLY A 108 -7.18 -1.20 -3.81
C GLY A 108 -8.27 -2.10 -3.27
N SER A 109 -8.70 -3.08 -4.04
CA SER A 109 -9.75 -3.98 -3.61
C SER A 109 -9.27 -5.00 -2.59
N TRP A 110 -7.97 -5.19 -2.47
CA TRP A 110 -7.43 -6.18 -1.54
C TRP A 110 -7.36 -5.66 -0.10
N PHE A 111 -7.46 -4.35 0.11
CA PHE A 111 -7.15 -3.76 1.40
C PHE A 111 -8.29 -2.97 2.00
N GLY A 112 -9.48 -3.50 1.91
CA GLY A 112 -10.60 -3.00 2.71
C GLY A 112 -11.19 -1.69 2.27
N GLN A 113 -10.89 -1.28 1.09
CA GLN A 113 -11.42 -0.04 0.62
C GLN A 113 -12.79 -0.15 0.04
N GLY A 114 -13.34 -1.25 0.15
CA GLY A 114 -14.70 -1.43 -0.22
C GLY A 114 -15.07 -0.88 -1.56
#